data_875dbf902006b5a1c02f7585b475f9e7
#
_entry.id   875dbf902006b5a1c02f7585b475f9e7
#
_cell.length_a   1.000
_cell.length_b   1.000
_cell.length_c   1.000
_cell.angle_alpha   90.00
_cell.angle_beta   90.00
_cell.angle_gamma   90.00
#
_symmetry.space_group_name_H-M   'P 1'
#
loop_
_entity.id
_entity.type
_entity.pdbx_description
1 polymer ?
#
loop_
_entity_poly.entity_id
_entity_poly.type
_entity_poly.pdbx_seq_one_letter_code
_entity_poly.pdbx_strand_id
1 'polypeptide(L)'
;MLAFQPFQPAFTAGHELRSLRIYVRDHKMRELPIGERSLEVHYGPLVISQSRKGAEEARRLALDVSYGREPREGAIAGHAARIYDLGPEPEPDDIDGRMPSVVSWHDGEMFFLIASGELPVADLIPIAASMYAPRSLRL
;
A
#
# COMPACT_ATOMS: atom_id res chain seq x y z
N MET A 1 12.90 -6.88 -11.95
CA MET A 1 13.81 -7.25 -10.84
C MET A 1 13.63 -6.30 -9.68
N LEU A 2 13.47 -6.84 -8.50
CA LEU A 2 13.28 -6.09 -7.27
C LEU A 2 14.47 -6.29 -6.33
N ALA A 3 14.72 -5.31 -5.47
CA ALA A 3 15.78 -5.37 -4.47
C ALA A 3 15.33 -6.04 -3.18
N PHE A 4 14.13 -6.61 -3.14
CA PHE A 4 13.56 -7.21 -1.95
C PHE A 4 12.73 -8.43 -2.33
N GLN A 5 12.54 -9.31 -1.35
CA GLN A 5 11.61 -10.43 -1.48
C GLN A 5 10.20 -9.90 -1.23
N PRO A 6 9.29 -10.02 -2.21
CA PRO A 6 7.94 -9.52 -2.01
C PRO A 6 7.21 -10.19 -0.84
N PHE A 7 6.46 -9.39 -0.11
CA PHE A 7 5.56 -9.88 0.92
C PHE A 7 4.22 -10.20 0.28
N GLN A 8 3.58 -11.22 0.78
CA GLN A 8 2.23 -11.57 0.34
C GLN A 8 1.32 -11.60 1.54
N PRO A 9 0.12 -11.02 1.45
CA PRO A 9 -0.82 -11.14 2.55
C PRO A 9 -1.29 -12.58 2.67
N ALA A 10 -1.34 -13.08 3.90
CA ALA A 10 -1.89 -14.41 4.16
C ALA A 10 -3.42 -14.39 4.13
N PHE A 11 -4.00 -13.21 4.20
CA PHE A 11 -5.43 -13.00 4.21
C PHE A 11 -5.79 -11.84 3.29
N THR A 12 -6.65 -12.07 2.32
CA THR A 12 -7.09 -11.04 1.36
C THR A 12 -8.60 -10.85 1.40
N ALA A 13 -9.26 -11.29 2.46
CA ALA A 13 -10.73 -11.24 2.60
C ALA A 13 -11.44 -11.89 1.41
N GLY A 14 -10.84 -12.93 0.82
CA GLY A 14 -11.42 -13.67 -0.30
C GLY A 14 -11.20 -13.03 -1.67
N HIS A 15 -10.52 -11.89 -1.74
CA HIS A 15 -10.25 -11.25 -3.01
C HIS A 15 -9.11 -11.96 -3.74
N GLU A 16 -9.30 -12.18 -5.04
CA GLU A 16 -8.33 -12.88 -5.85
C GLU A 16 -7.30 -11.94 -6.46
N LEU A 17 -6.10 -12.43 -6.65
CA LEU A 17 -5.05 -11.73 -7.36
C LEU A 17 -5.51 -11.47 -8.79
N ARG A 18 -5.46 -10.20 -9.21
CA ARG A 18 -5.86 -9.78 -10.54
C ARG A 18 -4.69 -9.42 -11.42
N SER A 19 -3.74 -8.66 -10.89
CA SER A 19 -2.60 -8.22 -11.65
C SER A 19 -1.49 -7.79 -10.72
N LEU A 20 -0.29 -7.69 -11.27
CA LEU A 20 0.82 -7.09 -10.56
C LEU A 20 1.63 -6.25 -11.53
N ARG A 21 2.31 -5.24 -10.99
CA ARG A 21 3.13 -4.35 -11.78
C ARG A 21 4.38 -3.98 -11.00
N ILE A 22 5.50 -4.03 -11.67
CA ILE A 22 6.77 -3.54 -11.12
C ILE A 22 7.08 -2.22 -11.78
N TYR A 23 7.26 -1.19 -10.98
CA TYR A 23 7.62 0.12 -11.49
C TYR A 23 9.13 0.20 -11.65
N VAL A 24 9.58 0.18 -12.89
CA VAL A 24 11.01 0.17 -13.22
C VAL A 24 11.48 1.50 -13.81
N ARG A 25 10.56 2.44 -14.05
CA ARG A 25 10.89 3.75 -14.61
C ARG A 25 10.22 4.86 -13.79
N ASP A 26 10.88 6.01 -13.74
CA ASP A 26 10.29 7.18 -13.07
C ASP A 26 9.31 7.90 -14.03
N HIS A 27 8.73 9.01 -13.55
CA HIS A 27 7.76 9.77 -14.35
C HIS A 27 8.35 10.38 -15.61
N LYS A 28 9.68 10.49 -15.70
CA LYS A 28 10.36 10.97 -16.90
C LYS A 28 10.86 9.81 -17.77
N MET A 29 10.38 8.60 -17.50
CA MET A 29 10.72 7.38 -18.24
C MET A 29 12.17 6.95 -18.11
N ARG A 30 12.89 7.47 -17.13
CA ARG A 30 14.26 7.04 -16.86
C ARG A 30 14.22 5.77 -16.01
N GLU A 31 15.13 4.86 -16.29
CA GLU A 31 15.20 3.61 -15.56
C GLU A 31 15.57 3.85 -14.10
N LEU A 32 14.78 3.26 -13.18
CA LEU A 32 15.02 3.35 -11.76
C LEU A 32 16.10 2.35 -11.34
N PRO A 33 17.01 2.74 -10.46
CA PRO A 33 17.89 1.77 -9.81
C PRO A 33 17.04 0.68 -9.13
N ILE A 34 17.59 -0.52 -9.01
CA ILE A 34 16.86 -1.65 -8.44
C ILE A 34 16.31 -1.32 -7.04
N GLY A 35 17.09 -0.61 -6.22
CA GLY A 35 16.67 -0.26 -4.86
C GLY A 35 15.50 0.72 -4.79
N GLU A 36 15.15 1.38 -5.89
CA GLU A 36 14.07 2.35 -5.92
C GLU A 36 12.81 1.82 -6.61
N ARG A 37 12.84 0.59 -7.06
CA ARG A 37 11.69 -0.03 -7.73
C ARG A 37 10.65 -0.46 -6.73
N SER A 38 9.39 -0.44 -7.14
CA SER A 38 8.28 -0.86 -6.29
C SER A 38 7.42 -1.90 -6.99
N LEU A 39 6.70 -2.65 -6.18
CA LEU A 39 5.75 -3.66 -6.65
C LEU A 39 4.34 -3.21 -6.24
N GLU A 40 3.42 -3.26 -7.18
CA GLU A 40 2.01 -2.98 -6.95
C GLU A 40 1.21 -4.22 -7.32
N VAL A 41 0.41 -4.71 -6.40
CA VAL A 41 -0.37 -5.92 -6.59
C VAL A 41 -1.84 -5.61 -6.36
N HIS A 42 -2.69 -6.07 -7.25
CA HIS A 42 -4.13 -5.85 -7.19
C HIS A 42 -4.85 -7.15 -6.84
N TYR A 43 -5.63 -7.12 -5.76
CA TYR A 43 -6.50 -8.20 -5.33
C TYR A 43 -7.93 -7.68 -5.33
N GLY A 44 -8.65 -7.85 -6.45
CA GLY A 44 -9.99 -7.28 -6.57
C GLY A 44 -9.95 -5.76 -6.40
N PRO A 45 -10.70 -5.18 -5.45
CA PRO A 45 -10.72 -3.72 -5.23
C PRO A 45 -9.56 -3.20 -4.38
N LEU A 46 -8.60 -4.05 -4.08
CA LEU A 46 -7.52 -3.80 -3.13
C LEU A 46 -6.21 -3.64 -3.88
N VAL A 47 -5.45 -2.61 -3.52
CA VAL A 47 -4.12 -2.36 -4.10
C VAL A 47 -3.10 -2.41 -2.97
N ILE A 48 -2.06 -3.20 -3.14
CA ILE A 48 -0.95 -3.29 -2.20
C ILE A 48 0.33 -2.86 -2.89
N SER A 49 0.95 -1.80 -2.39
CA SER A 49 2.24 -1.33 -2.88
C SER A 49 3.31 -1.61 -1.84
N GLN A 50 4.47 -2.03 -2.30
CA GLN A 50 5.60 -2.27 -1.42
C GLN A 50 6.91 -1.87 -2.10
N SER A 51 7.82 -1.30 -1.31
CA SER A 51 9.10 -0.81 -1.81
C SER A 51 10.07 -0.60 -0.66
N ARG A 52 11.31 -0.29 -0.99
CA ARG A 52 12.34 0.06 0.00
C ARG A 52 12.51 1.58 0.14
N LYS A 53 11.47 2.35 -0.13
CA LYS A 53 11.52 3.81 0.01
C LYS A 53 11.81 4.19 1.46
N GLY A 54 12.54 5.29 1.64
CA GLY A 54 12.76 5.84 2.96
C GLY A 54 11.47 6.32 3.61
N ALA A 55 11.47 6.42 4.94
CA ALA A 55 10.26 6.76 5.68
C ALA A 55 9.67 8.12 5.28
N GLU A 56 10.51 9.11 4.99
CA GLU A 56 10.02 10.43 4.63
C GLU A 56 9.39 10.45 3.24
N GLU A 57 10.02 9.78 2.28
CA GLU A 57 9.48 9.66 0.94
C GLU A 57 8.17 8.86 0.95
N ALA A 58 8.12 7.82 1.78
CA ALA A 58 6.92 7.01 1.96
C ALA A 58 5.77 7.84 2.52
N ARG A 59 6.06 8.70 3.51
CA ARG A 59 5.06 9.58 4.10
C ARG A 59 4.50 10.55 3.07
N ARG A 60 5.36 11.11 2.22
CA ARG A 60 4.91 12.03 1.18
C ARG A 60 4.01 11.33 0.17
N LEU A 61 4.37 10.10 -0.22
CA LEU A 61 3.54 9.33 -1.14
C LEU A 61 2.16 9.05 -0.54
N ALA A 62 2.11 8.71 0.74
CA ALA A 62 0.83 8.45 1.40
C ALA A 62 -0.03 9.73 1.45
N LEU A 63 0.58 10.88 1.66
CA LEU A 63 -0.15 12.15 1.62
C LEU A 63 -0.71 12.43 0.22
N ASP A 64 0.06 12.12 -0.82
CA ASP A 64 -0.39 12.34 -2.20
C ASP A 64 -1.62 11.49 -2.52
N VAL A 65 -1.62 10.21 -2.17
CA VAL A 65 -2.75 9.33 -2.48
C VAL A 65 -3.97 9.63 -1.62
N SER A 66 -3.81 10.31 -0.50
CA SER A 66 -4.91 10.70 0.39
C SER A 66 -5.33 12.15 0.22
N TYR A 67 -4.82 12.83 -0.79
CA TYR A 67 -5.09 14.25 -1.07
C TYR A 67 -4.73 15.15 0.11
N GLY A 68 -3.63 14.82 0.79
CA GLY A 68 -3.14 15.65 1.89
C GLY A 68 -3.97 15.60 3.17
N ARG A 69 -4.90 14.64 3.28
CA ARG A 69 -5.71 14.49 4.48
C ARG A 69 -4.87 14.05 5.66
N GLU A 70 -5.28 14.51 6.84
CA GLU A 70 -4.61 14.10 8.08
C GLU A 70 -4.89 12.64 8.39
N PRO A 71 -3.87 11.86 8.69
CA PRO A 71 -4.07 10.47 9.07
C PRO A 71 -4.45 10.33 10.52
N ARG A 72 -5.12 9.24 10.82
CA ARG A 72 -5.26 8.73 12.16
C ARG A 72 -4.09 7.79 12.41
N GLU A 73 -3.56 7.78 13.62
CA GLU A 73 -2.46 6.89 13.93
C GLU A 73 -2.96 5.50 14.35
N GLY A 74 -2.18 4.49 14.02
CA GLY A 74 -2.47 3.12 14.37
C GLY A 74 -1.21 2.29 14.36
N ALA A 75 -1.36 0.97 14.36
CA ALA A 75 -0.23 0.06 14.33
C ALA A 75 -0.54 -1.16 13.48
N ILE A 76 0.45 -1.63 12.74
CA ILE A 76 0.38 -2.87 11.97
C ILE A 76 1.55 -3.73 12.42
N ALA A 77 1.25 -4.88 13.02
CA ALA A 77 2.26 -5.82 13.50
C ALA A 77 3.33 -5.13 14.38
N GLY A 78 2.91 -4.18 15.20
CA GLY A 78 3.81 -3.44 16.09
C GLY A 78 4.49 -2.25 15.46
N HIS A 79 4.32 -2.00 14.17
CA HIS A 79 4.90 -0.84 13.49
C HIS A 79 3.89 0.29 13.44
N ALA A 80 4.35 1.52 13.69
CA ALA A 80 3.48 2.69 13.60
C ALA A 80 2.90 2.82 12.19
N ALA A 81 1.60 2.99 12.11
CA ALA A 81 0.90 3.08 10.82
C ALA A 81 0.10 4.37 10.74
N ARG A 82 -0.12 4.82 9.51
CA ARG A 82 -0.99 5.96 9.21
C ARG A 82 -2.22 5.43 8.50
N ILE A 83 -3.37 5.83 9.03
CA ILE A 83 -4.66 5.36 8.54
C ILE A 83 -5.43 6.56 8.01
N TYR A 84 -5.78 6.50 6.73
CA TYR A 84 -6.53 7.55 6.06
C TYR A 84 -7.90 6.99 5.72
N ASP A 85 -8.89 7.42 6.50
CA ASP A 85 -10.27 7.01 6.26
C ASP A 85 -11.00 8.22 5.68
N LEU A 86 -11.11 8.26 4.36
CA LEU A 86 -11.70 9.38 3.66
C LEU A 86 -13.20 9.22 3.48
N GLY A 87 -13.74 8.10 3.98
CA GLY A 87 -15.15 7.83 3.91
C GLY A 87 -15.61 7.35 2.53
N PRO A 88 -16.82 6.81 2.46
CA PRO A 88 -17.33 6.24 1.22
C PRO A 88 -17.80 7.29 0.21
N GLU A 89 -18.07 8.52 0.65
CA GLU A 89 -18.60 9.55 -0.24
C GLU A 89 -17.49 10.48 -0.73
N PRO A 90 -17.24 10.50 -2.04
CA PRO A 90 -16.26 11.42 -2.60
C PRO A 90 -16.72 12.86 -2.46
N GLU A 91 -15.77 13.77 -2.36
CA GLU A 91 -16.06 15.19 -2.43
C GLU A 91 -16.59 15.52 -3.82
N PRO A 92 -17.45 16.55 -3.95
CA PRO A 92 -18.02 16.87 -5.28
C PRO A 92 -16.98 17.15 -6.35
N ASP A 93 -15.80 17.61 -5.98
CA ASP A 93 -14.73 17.94 -6.92
C ASP A 93 -13.72 16.80 -7.09
N ASP A 94 -13.96 15.65 -6.49
CA ASP A 94 -13.03 14.54 -6.61
C ASP A 94 -13.04 14.00 -8.02
N ILE A 95 -11.84 13.77 -8.52
CA ILE A 95 -11.64 13.13 -9.80
C ILE A 95 -11.29 11.66 -9.59
N ASP A 96 -11.30 10.93 -10.69
CA ASP A 96 -10.97 9.51 -10.68
C ASP A 96 -9.62 9.25 -10.02
N GLY A 97 -9.53 8.18 -9.28
CA GLY A 97 -8.30 7.74 -8.66
C GLY A 97 -8.21 7.99 -7.17
N ARG A 98 -9.20 8.65 -6.58
CA ARG A 98 -9.24 8.80 -5.13
C ARG A 98 -9.44 7.45 -4.47
N MET A 99 -8.64 7.21 -3.43
CA MET A 99 -8.77 6.00 -2.62
C MET A 99 -9.35 6.39 -1.27
N PRO A 100 -10.61 6.06 -0.97
CA PRO A 100 -11.22 6.45 0.29
C PRO A 100 -10.62 5.80 1.52
N SER A 101 -9.92 4.68 1.35
CA SER A 101 -9.30 3.97 2.47
C SER A 101 -7.84 3.69 2.14
N VAL A 102 -6.94 4.15 3.00
CA VAL A 102 -5.50 3.94 2.83
C VAL A 102 -4.89 3.61 4.19
N VAL A 103 -4.04 2.59 4.21
CA VAL A 103 -3.22 2.26 5.36
C VAL A 103 -1.78 2.19 4.89
N SER A 104 -0.88 2.90 5.55
CA SER A 104 0.53 2.85 5.19
C SER A 104 1.40 2.73 6.42
N TRP A 105 2.54 2.06 6.27
CA TRP A 105 3.51 1.95 7.35
C TRP A 105 4.90 1.68 6.78
N HIS A 106 5.89 1.94 7.60
CA HIS A 106 7.28 1.65 7.29
C HIS A 106 7.84 0.84 8.46
N ASP A 107 8.43 -0.30 8.17
CA ASP A 107 8.88 -1.21 9.23
C ASP A 107 10.36 -1.07 9.56
N GLY A 108 11.00 -0.01 9.10
CA GLY A 108 12.44 0.20 9.25
C GLY A 108 13.23 -0.20 8.01
N GLU A 109 12.64 -1.05 7.17
CA GLU A 109 13.28 -1.55 5.96
C GLU A 109 12.40 -1.37 4.75
N MET A 110 11.12 -1.72 4.89
CA MET A 110 10.16 -1.69 3.79
C MET A 110 9.06 -0.67 4.05
N PHE A 111 8.59 -0.07 2.99
CA PHE A 111 7.38 0.73 2.99
C PHE A 111 6.24 -0.05 2.37
N PHE A 112 5.09 -0.02 3.02
CA PHE A 112 3.86 -0.65 2.54
C PHE A 112 2.73 0.37 2.50
N LEU A 113 1.90 0.25 1.46
CA LEU A 113 0.69 1.04 1.35
C LEU A 113 -0.40 0.13 0.80
N ILE A 114 -1.51 0.06 1.53
CA ILE A 114 -2.70 -0.69 1.10
C ILE A 114 -3.82 0.31 0.92
N ALA A 115 -4.47 0.27 -0.23
CA ALA A 115 -5.52 1.21 -0.56
C ALA A 115 -6.69 0.51 -1.23
N SER A 116 -7.88 1.09 -1.07
CA SER A 116 -9.07 0.59 -1.75
C SER A 116 -10.03 1.74 -2.01
N GLY A 117 -10.64 1.71 -3.20
CA GLY A 117 -11.73 2.62 -3.54
C GLY A 117 -13.09 2.14 -3.04
N GLU A 118 -13.18 0.92 -2.56
CA GLU A 118 -14.46 0.30 -2.18
C GLU A 118 -14.52 -0.21 -0.75
N LEU A 119 -13.40 -0.74 -0.23
CA LEU A 119 -13.40 -1.36 1.09
C LEU A 119 -13.17 -0.33 2.18
N PRO A 120 -13.85 -0.45 3.34
CA PRO A 120 -13.56 0.44 4.46
C PRO A 120 -12.20 0.11 5.08
N VAL A 121 -11.64 1.07 5.77
CA VAL A 121 -10.34 0.91 6.42
C VAL A 121 -10.31 -0.28 7.38
N ALA A 122 -11.42 -0.55 8.05
CA ALA A 122 -11.50 -1.68 8.98
C ALA A 122 -11.22 -3.02 8.30
N ASP A 123 -11.49 -3.12 7.00
CA ASP A 123 -11.21 -4.34 6.25
C ASP A 123 -9.75 -4.41 5.79
N LEU A 124 -9.09 -3.27 5.67
CA LEU A 124 -7.69 -3.23 5.24
C LEU A 124 -6.73 -3.62 6.35
N ILE A 125 -7.07 -3.33 7.60
CA ILE A 125 -6.17 -3.57 8.72
C ILE A 125 -5.82 -5.05 8.90
N PRO A 126 -6.78 -5.99 8.89
CA PRO A 126 -6.43 -7.41 8.98
C PRO A 126 -5.58 -7.89 7.80
N ILE A 127 -5.82 -7.35 6.62
CA ILE A 127 -5.03 -7.69 5.43
C ILE A 127 -3.60 -7.21 5.63
N ALA A 128 -3.43 -5.97 6.08
CA ALA A 128 -2.11 -5.41 6.36
C ALA A 128 -1.35 -6.24 7.40
N ALA A 129 -2.01 -6.61 8.48
CA ALA A 129 -1.39 -7.43 9.52
C ALA A 129 -0.95 -8.78 8.98
N SER A 130 -1.70 -9.34 8.04
CA SER A 130 -1.38 -10.65 7.47
C SER A 130 -0.13 -10.65 6.58
N MET A 131 0.40 -9.47 6.22
CA MET A 131 1.66 -9.37 5.48
C MET A 131 2.83 -9.95 6.26
N TYR A 132 2.72 -9.97 7.59
CA TYR A 132 3.76 -10.49 8.48
C TYR A 132 3.46 -11.88 9.03
N ALA A 133 2.38 -12.50 8.58
CA ALA A 133 2.04 -13.83 9.04
C ALA A 133 3.12 -14.83 8.66
N PRO A 134 3.40 -15.83 9.49
CA PRO A 134 4.36 -16.85 9.14
C PRO A 134 3.98 -17.51 7.83
N ARG A 135 4.98 -17.71 6.98
CA ARG A 135 4.76 -18.36 5.69
C ARG A 135 5.34 -19.75 5.73
N SER A 136 4.45 -20.74 5.81
CA SER A 136 4.88 -22.13 5.74
C SER A 136 5.26 -22.52 4.31
N LEU A 137 4.71 -21.80 3.34
CA LEU A 137 5.02 -22.03 1.94
C LEU A 137 5.86 -20.90 1.40
N ARG A 138 6.84 -21.28 0.62
CA ARG A 138 7.63 -20.30 -0.12
C ARG A 138 7.46 -20.61 -1.58
N LEU A 139 7.18 -19.63 -2.26
CA LEU A 139 6.95 -19.77 -3.69
C LEU A 139 8.12 -19.31 -4.47
#